data_c2f2bea736eaa5e04aeec296eb3416fc
#
_entry.id   c2f2bea736eaa5e04aeec296eb3416fc
#
_cell.length_a   1.000
_cell.length_b   1.000
_cell.length_c   1.000
_cell.angle_alpha   90.00
_cell.angle_beta   90.00
_cell.angle_gamma   90.00
#
_symmetry.space_group_name_H-M   'P 1'
#
loop_
_entity.id
_entity.type
_entity.pdbx_description
1 polymer ?
#
loop_
_entity_poly.entity_id
_entity_poly.type
_entity_poly.pdbx_seq_one_letter_code
_entity_poly.pdbx_strand_id
1 'polypeptide(L)'
;MVYTLHSRKTQHFEGMSPRLIPHKSGNWFVHFTDCTGRERQISTSTTDFALAESQVHQIVRDANLECETRKTPLIKDFIWTYETSKLPSGRQPSDKTKRANALRMIAVLEDCGVDPETADIRSFAKKAANGMPICEDYLVRKGRAGHNNMRQARSLMSKQWIKYYKQVGIDTSCFSNWIAMSVESVQVKQFDASRSEEDLIELRCEVLKETDPQLYLAYALAYGIGLRSSEILRCKYSDFTEDYEGNKLIRISKPKSIHGATDEDFQMRVCDPWWWQEIFSHRNVDSDLVITAQEDRITREFPKFLKEECGITDKRPVHRLRKYAGHRTMRLNGNNAFIAQRALGHSSVEMTAKIYVGMPSIVASR
;
A
#
# COMPACT_ATOMS: atom_id res chain seq x y z
N MET A 1 49.11 9.87 -26.17
CA MET A 1 49.58 11.11 -25.52
C MET A 1 48.41 11.74 -24.82
N VAL A 2 48.45 11.87 -23.53
CA VAL A 2 47.42 12.55 -22.74
C VAL A 2 47.89 13.99 -22.60
N TYR A 3 47.26 14.91 -23.30
CA TYR A 3 47.54 16.34 -23.11
C TYR A 3 46.72 16.82 -21.92
N THR A 4 47.39 17.03 -20.78
CA THR A 4 46.79 17.72 -19.61
C THR A 4 46.85 19.22 -19.93
N LEU A 5 45.70 19.88 -20.03
CA LEU A 5 45.62 21.34 -20.13
C LEU A 5 46.17 21.93 -18.84
N HIS A 6 47.44 22.32 -18.82
CA HIS A 6 47.99 23.17 -17.80
C HIS A 6 47.49 24.59 -18.01
N SER A 7 46.36 24.91 -17.41
CA SER A 7 45.76 26.22 -17.46
C SER A 7 46.53 27.25 -16.66
N ARG A 8 46.88 28.32 -17.33
CA ARG A 8 47.03 29.60 -16.66
C ARG A 8 45.63 30.12 -16.31
N LYS A 9 45.32 30.10 -14.98
CA LYS A 9 44.04 30.55 -14.35
C LYS A 9 42.82 29.65 -14.59
N THR A 10 42.70 28.64 -13.79
CA THR A 10 41.48 27.90 -13.52
C THR A 10 40.47 28.84 -12.86
N GLN A 11 39.45 29.28 -13.59
CA GLN A 11 38.21 29.67 -12.93
C GLN A 11 37.58 28.37 -12.42
N HIS A 12 37.59 28.18 -11.12
CA HIS A 12 36.86 27.10 -10.47
C HIS A 12 35.36 27.33 -10.71
N PHE A 13 34.80 26.61 -11.65
CA PHE A 13 33.40 26.29 -11.61
C PHE A 13 33.22 25.19 -10.58
N GLU A 14 32.38 25.40 -9.58
CA GLU A 14 32.14 24.47 -8.48
C GLU A 14 31.98 23.04 -9.01
N GLY A 15 32.93 22.17 -8.68
CA GLY A 15 32.86 20.73 -8.94
C GLY A 15 33.31 20.22 -10.30
N MET A 16 33.68 21.06 -11.28
CA MET A 16 33.97 20.63 -12.65
C MET A 16 35.41 20.89 -13.08
N SER A 17 36.09 19.82 -13.46
CA SER A 17 37.37 19.89 -14.17
C SER A 17 37.22 19.30 -15.58
N PRO A 18 36.71 20.09 -16.56
CA PRO A 18 36.56 19.58 -17.93
C PRO A 18 37.93 19.27 -18.56
N ARG A 19 38.02 18.13 -19.25
CA ARG A 19 39.24 17.68 -19.94
C ARG A 19 38.89 17.34 -21.38
N LEU A 20 39.74 17.73 -22.33
CA LEU A 20 39.66 17.27 -23.70
C LEU A 20 40.42 15.95 -23.85
N ILE A 21 39.75 14.95 -24.41
CA ILE A 21 40.30 13.61 -24.61
C ILE A 21 40.18 13.27 -26.10
N PRO A 22 41.28 12.86 -26.76
CA PRO A 22 41.21 12.39 -28.15
C PRO A 22 40.48 11.04 -28.21
N HIS A 23 39.55 10.90 -29.13
CA HIS A 23 38.80 9.68 -29.35
C HIS A 23 39.27 8.92 -30.61
N LYS A 24 38.99 7.62 -30.66
CA LYS A 24 39.35 6.74 -31.77
C LYS A 24 38.77 7.19 -33.15
N SER A 25 37.69 7.97 -33.14
CA SER A 25 37.08 8.57 -34.33
C SER A 25 37.87 9.77 -34.88
N GLY A 26 38.94 10.19 -34.23
CA GLY A 26 39.70 11.38 -34.56
C GLY A 26 39.14 12.65 -33.92
N ASN A 27 37.92 12.67 -33.45
CA ASN A 27 37.30 13.84 -32.82
C ASN A 27 37.76 14.00 -31.37
N TRP A 28 37.71 15.23 -30.88
CA TRP A 28 37.89 15.54 -29.48
C TRP A 28 36.61 15.37 -28.71
N PHE A 29 36.71 14.90 -27.46
CA PHE A 29 35.61 14.75 -26.52
C PHE A 29 35.86 15.54 -25.24
N VAL A 30 34.86 16.25 -24.78
CA VAL A 30 34.90 16.91 -23.47
C VAL A 30 34.48 15.89 -22.41
N HIS A 31 35.38 15.59 -21.49
CA HIS A 31 35.12 14.75 -20.34
C HIS A 31 35.01 15.62 -19.08
N PHE A 32 33.90 15.55 -18.34
CA PHE A 32 33.63 16.37 -17.18
C PHE A 32 32.62 15.71 -16.28
N THR A 33 32.52 16.16 -15.04
CA THR A 33 31.47 15.77 -14.10
C THR A 33 30.34 16.80 -14.17
N ASP A 34 29.12 16.34 -14.50
CA ASP A 34 27.95 17.24 -14.59
C ASP A 34 27.48 17.69 -13.19
N CYS A 35 26.51 18.59 -13.15
CA CYS A 35 25.94 19.14 -11.93
C CYS A 35 25.26 18.09 -11.02
N THR A 36 25.04 16.85 -11.49
CA THR A 36 24.50 15.72 -10.71
C THR A 36 25.61 14.82 -10.16
N GLY A 37 26.87 15.12 -10.41
CA GLY A 37 28.02 14.29 -10.01
C GLY A 37 28.30 13.12 -10.96
N ARG A 38 27.67 13.07 -12.15
CA ARG A 38 27.92 12.02 -13.15
C ARG A 38 29.02 12.43 -14.11
N GLU A 39 29.90 11.49 -14.42
CA GLU A 39 30.86 11.66 -15.48
C GLU A 39 30.17 11.65 -16.84
N ARG A 40 30.47 12.65 -17.66
CA ARG A 40 29.97 12.85 -19.03
C ARG A 40 31.11 12.88 -20.03
N GLN A 41 30.82 12.36 -21.20
CA GLN A 41 31.74 12.39 -22.33
C GLN A 41 30.95 12.83 -23.59
N ILE A 42 31.19 14.05 -24.07
CA ILE A 42 30.45 14.67 -25.18
C ILE A 42 31.42 14.99 -26.31
N SER A 43 31.08 14.60 -27.51
CA SER A 43 31.88 14.90 -28.72
C SER A 43 31.82 16.39 -29.08
N THR A 44 32.96 16.96 -29.39
CA THR A 44 33.04 18.31 -30.00
C THR A 44 32.75 18.31 -31.50
N SER A 45 32.61 17.12 -32.12
CA SER A 45 32.41 16.94 -33.54
C SER A 45 33.51 17.57 -34.44
N THR A 46 34.67 17.83 -33.85
CA THR A 46 35.82 18.39 -34.56
C THR A 46 37.11 17.64 -34.25
N THR A 47 38.02 17.60 -35.23
CA THR A 47 39.38 17.07 -35.09
C THR A 47 40.38 18.16 -34.77
N ASP A 48 40.00 19.44 -34.91
CA ASP A 48 40.83 20.59 -34.58
C ASP A 48 40.81 20.85 -33.09
N PHE A 49 42.00 20.88 -32.48
CA PHE A 49 42.12 21.06 -31.02
C PHE A 49 41.72 22.48 -30.57
N ALA A 50 42.10 23.52 -31.31
CA ALA A 50 41.79 24.89 -30.94
C ALA A 50 40.30 25.17 -31.00
N LEU A 51 39.61 24.61 -32.03
CA LEU A 51 38.16 24.67 -32.14
C LEU A 51 37.48 23.87 -31.01
N ALA A 52 37.96 22.66 -30.72
CA ALA A 52 37.46 21.85 -29.61
C ALA A 52 37.59 22.58 -28.29
N GLU A 53 38.73 23.21 -28.02
CA GLU A 53 39.00 23.97 -26.82
C GLU A 53 38.01 25.15 -26.63
N SER A 54 37.73 25.85 -27.74
CA SER A 54 36.76 26.98 -27.71
C SER A 54 35.32 26.52 -27.39
N GLN A 55 34.97 25.28 -27.69
CA GLN A 55 33.64 24.71 -27.48
C GLN A 55 33.44 24.14 -26.06
N VAL A 56 34.51 23.90 -25.28
CA VAL A 56 34.43 23.24 -23.96
C VAL A 56 33.43 23.93 -23.05
N HIS A 57 33.55 25.26 -22.92
CA HIS A 57 32.66 26.01 -21.99
C HIS A 57 31.20 25.98 -22.44
N GLN A 58 30.93 26.00 -23.75
CA GLN A 58 29.56 25.93 -24.23
C GLN A 58 28.95 24.53 -24.01
N ILE A 59 29.70 23.47 -24.33
CA ILE A 59 29.26 22.08 -24.15
C ILE A 59 28.98 21.78 -22.68
N VAL A 60 29.85 22.24 -21.76
CA VAL A 60 29.64 22.05 -20.31
C VAL A 60 28.43 22.85 -19.84
N ARG A 61 28.24 24.08 -20.32
CA ARG A 61 27.09 24.90 -19.99
C ARG A 61 25.81 24.28 -20.49
N ASP A 62 25.75 23.83 -21.73
CA ASP A 62 24.55 23.22 -22.33
C ASP A 62 24.20 21.92 -21.62
N ALA A 63 25.19 21.08 -21.31
CA ALA A 63 24.99 19.85 -20.57
C ALA A 63 24.49 20.11 -19.12
N ASN A 64 24.92 21.20 -18.50
CA ASN A 64 24.46 21.60 -17.17
C ASN A 64 23.05 22.23 -17.23
N LEU A 65 22.76 23.00 -18.27
CA LEU A 65 21.40 23.52 -18.53
C LEU A 65 20.41 22.37 -18.77
N GLU A 66 20.80 21.34 -19.54
CA GLU A 66 20.04 20.10 -19.66
C GLU A 66 19.90 19.38 -18.33
N CYS A 67 20.94 19.41 -17.50
CA CYS A 67 20.91 18.83 -16.18
C CYS A 67 19.99 19.59 -15.22
N GLU A 68 19.97 20.92 -15.29
CA GLU A 68 19.08 21.78 -14.51
C GLU A 68 17.62 21.64 -14.95
N THR A 69 17.37 21.48 -16.24
CA THR A 69 16.05 21.13 -16.77
C THR A 69 15.62 19.71 -16.39
N ARG A 70 16.57 18.75 -16.32
CA ARG A 70 16.33 17.37 -15.88
C ARG A 70 16.27 17.20 -14.36
N LYS A 71 16.62 18.21 -13.55
CA LYS A 71 16.45 18.17 -12.08
C LYS A 71 14.99 18.05 -11.63
N THR A 72 14.06 18.29 -12.55
CA THR A 72 12.65 18.10 -12.28
C THR A 72 12.20 16.78 -12.91
N PRO A 73 12.12 15.67 -12.18
CA PRO A 73 11.71 14.39 -12.75
C PRO A 73 10.27 14.48 -13.27
N LEU A 74 9.98 13.68 -14.29
CA LEU A 74 8.61 13.47 -14.71
C LEU A 74 7.83 12.77 -13.61
N ILE A 75 6.52 12.95 -13.59
CA ILE A 75 5.65 12.29 -12.60
C ILE A 75 5.78 10.78 -12.69
N LYS A 76 5.87 10.21 -13.88
CA LYS A 76 6.09 8.76 -14.06
C LYS A 76 7.38 8.28 -13.40
N ASP A 77 8.49 9.05 -13.51
CA ASP A 77 9.78 8.68 -12.91
C ASP A 77 9.71 8.77 -11.36
N PHE A 78 8.99 9.76 -10.85
CA PHE A 78 8.70 9.88 -9.43
C PHE A 78 7.87 8.68 -8.92
N ILE A 79 6.82 8.30 -9.65
CA ILE A 79 5.97 7.14 -9.31
C ILE A 79 6.78 5.84 -9.39
N TRP A 80 7.58 5.68 -10.44
CA TRP A 80 8.47 4.52 -10.59
C TRP A 80 9.49 4.43 -9.44
N THR A 81 10.07 5.56 -9.03
CA THR A 81 10.96 5.63 -7.86
C THR A 81 10.26 5.13 -6.60
N TYR A 82 9.01 5.52 -6.37
CA TYR A 82 8.23 5.02 -5.23
C TYR A 82 7.99 3.50 -5.31
N GLU A 83 7.62 2.97 -6.48
CA GLU A 83 7.33 1.55 -6.66
C GLU A 83 8.55 0.66 -6.45
N THR A 84 9.70 1.07 -6.96
CA THR A 84 10.92 0.24 -7.02
C THR A 84 11.86 0.42 -5.83
N SER A 85 11.88 1.61 -5.20
CA SER A 85 12.82 1.91 -4.12
C SER A 85 12.40 1.24 -2.80
N LYS A 86 13.40 0.99 -1.97
CA LYS A 86 13.22 0.56 -0.57
C LYS A 86 13.66 1.68 0.36
N LEU A 87 12.84 1.99 1.37
CA LEU A 87 13.23 2.95 2.39
C LEU A 87 14.39 2.38 3.24
N PRO A 88 15.41 3.19 3.58
CA PRO A 88 16.54 2.73 4.40
C PRO A 88 16.12 2.26 5.80
N SER A 89 15.03 2.80 6.32
CA SER A 89 14.49 2.46 7.64
C SER A 89 12.99 2.73 7.70
N GLY A 90 12.31 2.05 8.61
CA GLY A 90 10.88 2.26 8.88
C GLY A 90 9.95 1.31 8.13
N ARG A 91 8.65 1.55 8.29
CA ARG A 91 7.60 0.71 7.73
C ARG A 91 7.51 0.85 6.23
N GLN A 92 7.75 -0.24 5.50
CA GLN A 92 7.58 -0.29 4.06
C GLN A 92 6.20 -0.88 3.69
N PRO A 93 5.47 -0.26 2.77
CA PRO A 93 4.33 -0.92 2.13
C PRO A 93 4.80 -2.13 1.31
N SER A 94 3.98 -3.17 1.22
CA SER A 94 4.24 -4.27 0.28
C SER A 94 4.21 -3.76 -1.16
N ASP A 95 4.86 -4.47 -2.09
CA ASP A 95 4.90 -4.06 -3.51
C ASP A 95 3.47 -3.98 -4.09
N LYS A 96 2.59 -4.90 -3.72
CA LYS A 96 1.16 -4.82 -4.06
C LYS A 96 0.50 -3.52 -3.55
N THR A 97 0.85 -3.09 -2.35
CA THR A 97 0.34 -1.82 -1.79
C THR A 97 0.93 -0.62 -2.49
N LYS A 98 2.24 -0.64 -2.79
CA LYS A 98 2.91 0.44 -3.54
C LYS A 98 2.25 0.60 -4.92
N ARG A 99 2.09 -0.50 -5.64
CA ARG A 99 1.42 -0.50 -6.95
C ARG A 99 0.00 0.07 -6.88
N ALA A 100 -0.79 -0.35 -5.89
CA ALA A 100 -2.14 0.17 -5.71
C ALA A 100 -2.17 1.67 -5.40
N ASN A 101 -1.23 2.16 -4.59
CA ASN A 101 -1.10 3.58 -4.26
C ASN A 101 -0.65 4.40 -5.47
N ALA A 102 0.30 3.87 -6.26
CA ALA A 102 0.79 4.48 -7.50
C ALA A 102 -0.34 4.64 -8.52
N LEU A 103 -1.09 3.57 -8.79
CA LEU A 103 -2.26 3.62 -9.68
C LEU A 103 -3.32 4.61 -9.19
N ARG A 104 -3.47 4.74 -7.87
CA ARG A 104 -4.41 5.72 -7.30
C ARG A 104 -3.90 7.15 -7.48
N MET A 105 -2.60 7.39 -7.38
CA MET A 105 -2.01 8.70 -7.65
C MET A 105 -2.20 9.09 -9.12
N ILE A 106 -1.93 8.18 -10.05
CA ILE A 106 -2.14 8.37 -11.49
C ILE A 106 -3.59 8.80 -11.74
N ALA A 107 -4.56 8.02 -11.27
CA ALA A 107 -5.98 8.32 -11.46
C ALA A 107 -6.41 9.67 -10.87
N VAL A 108 -5.84 10.08 -9.73
CA VAL A 108 -6.12 11.39 -9.14
C VAL A 108 -5.54 12.51 -10.01
N LEU A 109 -4.33 12.35 -10.54
CA LEU A 109 -3.69 13.35 -11.40
C LEU A 109 -4.41 13.51 -12.74
N GLU A 110 -4.80 12.40 -13.38
CA GLU A 110 -5.59 12.40 -14.61
C GLU A 110 -6.94 13.12 -14.41
N ASP A 111 -7.62 12.85 -13.30
CA ASP A 111 -8.84 13.56 -12.90
C ASP A 111 -8.61 15.07 -12.65
N CYS A 112 -7.38 15.47 -12.31
CA CYS A 112 -6.96 16.85 -12.19
C CYS A 112 -6.50 17.49 -13.53
N GLY A 113 -6.58 16.76 -14.64
CA GLY A 113 -6.10 17.22 -15.94
C GLY A 113 -4.58 17.26 -16.07
N VAL A 114 -3.87 16.45 -15.28
CA VAL A 114 -2.41 16.30 -15.35
C VAL A 114 -2.09 14.94 -15.96
N ASP A 115 -1.40 14.93 -17.09
CA ASP A 115 -0.91 13.70 -17.70
C ASP A 115 0.38 13.23 -17.01
N PRO A 116 0.37 12.11 -16.26
CA PRO A 116 1.54 11.62 -15.55
C PRO A 116 2.72 11.19 -16.43
N GLU A 117 2.47 10.89 -17.70
CA GLU A 117 3.50 10.44 -18.64
C GLU A 117 4.39 11.58 -19.12
N THR A 118 3.82 12.77 -19.27
CA THR A 118 4.50 13.93 -19.88
C THR A 118 4.76 15.08 -18.92
N ALA A 119 3.96 15.20 -17.86
CA ALA A 119 4.09 16.26 -16.89
C ALA A 119 5.25 16.02 -15.90
N ASP A 120 5.90 17.09 -15.48
CA ASP A 120 6.90 17.06 -14.41
C ASP A 120 6.24 17.20 -13.02
N ILE A 121 7.02 16.90 -11.95
CA ILE A 121 6.52 16.93 -10.58
C ILE A 121 6.08 18.34 -10.11
N ARG A 122 6.49 19.44 -10.75
CA ARG A 122 6.01 20.80 -10.44
C ARG A 122 4.52 20.92 -10.70
N SER A 123 3.97 20.04 -11.55
CA SER A 123 2.53 19.97 -11.81
C SER A 123 1.70 19.66 -10.55
N PHE A 124 2.29 19.10 -9.50
CA PHE A 124 1.61 18.95 -8.20
C PHE A 124 1.27 20.32 -7.54
N ALA A 125 2.00 21.38 -7.88
CA ALA A 125 1.74 22.73 -7.37
C ALA A 125 0.76 23.52 -8.24
N LYS A 126 0.24 22.96 -9.34
CA LYS A 126 -0.72 23.65 -10.23
C LYS A 126 -1.98 24.06 -9.49
N LYS A 127 -2.61 25.10 -10.00
CA LYS A 127 -3.93 25.56 -9.58
C LYS A 127 -4.97 25.20 -10.63
N ALA A 128 -6.18 24.88 -10.18
CA ALA A 128 -7.35 24.72 -11.02
C ALA A 128 -7.84 26.08 -11.54
N ALA A 129 -8.80 26.08 -12.47
CA ALA A 129 -9.35 27.29 -13.06
C ALA A 129 -9.97 28.27 -12.03
N ASN A 130 -10.42 27.74 -10.89
CA ASN A 130 -10.95 28.52 -9.75
C ASN A 130 -9.86 29.10 -8.83
N GLY A 131 -8.57 28.93 -9.17
CA GLY A 131 -7.43 29.40 -8.38
C GLY A 131 -7.03 28.54 -7.19
N MET A 132 -7.81 27.49 -6.86
CA MET A 132 -7.48 26.53 -5.80
C MET A 132 -6.35 25.59 -6.23
N PRO A 133 -5.55 25.02 -5.29
CA PRO A 133 -4.67 23.90 -5.60
C PRO A 133 -5.47 22.74 -6.21
N ILE A 134 -4.92 22.09 -7.24
CA ILE A 134 -5.63 21.01 -7.96
C ILE A 134 -6.05 19.85 -7.04
N CYS A 135 -5.29 19.57 -5.99
CA CYS A 135 -5.62 18.55 -5.00
C CYS A 135 -6.85 18.90 -4.15
N GLU A 136 -7.02 20.16 -3.80
CA GLU A 136 -8.20 20.65 -3.05
C GLU A 136 -9.43 20.69 -3.96
N ASP A 137 -9.30 21.21 -5.18
CA ASP A 137 -10.36 21.18 -6.19
C ASP A 137 -10.86 19.76 -6.46
N TYR A 138 -9.92 18.80 -6.55
CA TYR A 138 -10.27 17.38 -6.68
C TYR A 138 -11.15 16.89 -5.51
N LEU A 139 -10.81 17.24 -4.26
CA LEU A 139 -11.61 16.82 -3.10
C LEU A 139 -13.01 17.44 -3.12
N VAL A 140 -13.12 18.71 -3.49
CA VAL A 140 -14.41 19.42 -3.62
C VAL A 140 -15.29 18.72 -4.67
N ARG A 141 -14.74 18.42 -5.85
CA ARG A 141 -15.49 17.78 -6.94
C ARG A 141 -15.88 16.32 -6.67
N LYS A 142 -15.01 15.55 -6.02
CA LYS A 142 -15.20 14.10 -5.80
C LYS A 142 -15.81 13.77 -4.43
N GLY A 143 -15.88 14.72 -3.52
CA GLY A 143 -16.43 14.53 -2.18
C GLY A 143 -15.82 13.33 -1.45
N ARG A 144 -16.64 12.53 -0.79
CA ARG A 144 -16.18 11.39 0.03
C ARG A 144 -15.31 10.37 -0.74
N ALA A 145 -15.61 10.13 -2.01
CA ALA A 145 -14.80 9.23 -2.85
C ALA A 145 -13.40 9.81 -3.10
N GLY A 146 -13.32 11.13 -3.28
CA GLY A 146 -12.06 11.87 -3.43
C GLY A 146 -11.17 11.73 -2.21
N HIS A 147 -11.72 11.90 -1.00
CA HIS A 147 -10.96 11.73 0.25
C HIS A 147 -10.34 10.34 0.40
N ASN A 148 -11.07 9.28 0.00
CA ASN A 148 -10.54 7.92 0.03
C ASN A 148 -9.38 7.70 -0.95
N ASN A 149 -9.55 8.19 -2.18
CA ASN A 149 -8.52 8.09 -3.22
C ASN A 149 -7.28 8.90 -2.83
N MET A 150 -7.48 10.12 -2.36
CA MET A 150 -6.41 11.03 -1.95
C MET A 150 -5.59 10.48 -0.79
N ARG A 151 -6.21 9.82 0.19
CA ARG A 151 -5.49 9.19 1.30
C ARG A 151 -4.52 8.12 0.82
N GLN A 152 -4.91 7.31 -0.15
CA GLN A 152 -4.05 6.29 -0.74
C GLN A 152 -2.95 6.94 -1.61
N ALA A 153 -3.31 7.89 -2.45
CA ALA A 153 -2.37 8.63 -3.28
C ALA A 153 -1.30 9.33 -2.44
N ARG A 154 -1.69 10.03 -1.37
CA ARG A 154 -0.74 10.72 -0.46
C ARG A 154 0.26 9.82 0.26
N SER A 155 0.07 8.51 0.24
CA SER A 155 1.07 7.61 0.85
C SER A 155 2.44 7.68 0.17
N LEU A 156 2.48 8.09 -1.12
CA LEU A 156 3.71 8.39 -1.84
C LEU A 156 4.46 9.59 -1.24
N MET A 157 3.74 10.49 -0.56
CA MET A 157 4.24 11.73 0.04
C MET A 157 4.29 11.64 1.57
N SER A 158 4.38 10.44 2.14
CA SER A 158 4.54 10.28 3.58
C SER A 158 5.90 10.84 4.06
N LYS A 159 5.98 11.19 5.35
CA LYS A 159 7.21 11.78 5.95
C LYS A 159 8.48 11.00 5.59
N GLN A 160 8.41 9.68 5.59
CA GLN A 160 9.56 8.81 5.29
C GLN A 160 9.94 8.88 3.81
N TRP A 161 8.95 8.87 2.91
CA TRP A 161 9.18 9.01 1.48
C TRP A 161 9.70 10.39 1.11
N ILE A 162 9.16 11.46 1.69
CA ILE A 162 9.68 12.83 1.49
C ILE A 162 11.14 12.94 1.92
N LYS A 163 11.52 12.34 3.06
CA LYS A 163 12.92 12.28 3.49
C LYS A 163 13.80 11.55 2.47
N TYR A 164 13.34 10.41 1.98
CA TYR A 164 14.05 9.64 0.96
C TYR A 164 14.22 10.42 -0.34
N TYR A 165 13.15 11.06 -0.85
CA TYR A 165 13.22 11.86 -2.08
C TYR A 165 14.24 12.98 -2.00
N LYS A 166 14.28 13.69 -0.87
CA LYS A 166 15.31 14.72 -0.63
C LYS A 166 16.73 14.15 -0.66
N GLN A 167 16.93 12.95 -0.14
CA GLN A 167 18.24 12.28 -0.15
C GLN A 167 18.70 11.90 -1.57
N VAL A 168 17.77 11.56 -2.45
CA VAL A 168 18.07 11.24 -3.86
C VAL A 168 17.95 12.45 -4.80
N GLY A 169 17.85 13.66 -4.25
CA GLY A 169 17.92 14.91 -5.02
C GLY A 169 16.62 15.33 -5.70
N ILE A 170 15.47 14.77 -5.30
CA ILE A 170 14.15 15.19 -5.80
C ILE A 170 13.65 16.38 -4.98
N ASP A 171 13.34 17.50 -5.63
CA ASP A 171 12.70 18.64 -4.98
C ASP A 171 11.25 18.30 -4.59
N THR A 172 10.99 18.38 -3.29
CA THR A 172 9.68 18.05 -2.72
C THR A 172 8.83 19.28 -2.38
N SER A 173 9.27 20.47 -2.72
CA SER A 173 8.56 21.73 -2.43
C SER A 173 7.18 21.79 -3.11
N CYS A 174 7.08 21.20 -4.31
CA CYS A 174 5.84 21.12 -5.07
C CYS A 174 4.74 20.27 -4.41
N PHE A 175 5.07 19.44 -3.42
CA PHE A 175 4.11 18.60 -2.70
C PHE A 175 3.46 19.30 -1.49
N SER A 176 3.83 20.53 -1.17
CA SER A 176 3.40 21.24 0.04
C SER A 176 1.88 21.26 0.20
N ASN A 177 1.14 21.62 -0.84
CA ASN A 177 -0.33 21.67 -0.82
C ASN A 177 -0.94 20.27 -0.58
N TRP A 178 -0.38 19.24 -1.23
CA TRP A 178 -0.84 17.85 -1.07
C TRP A 178 -0.58 17.32 0.34
N ILE A 179 0.51 17.72 0.96
CA ILE A 179 0.87 17.30 2.32
C ILE A 179 0.02 18.05 3.36
N ALA A 180 -0.16 19.36 3.20
CA ALA A 180 -0.88 20.21 4.13
C ALA A 180 -2.40 20.00 4.11
N MET A 181 -2.94 19.56 2.96
CA MET A 181 -4.37 19.39 2.75
C MET A 181 -5.01 18.46 3.79
N SER A 182 -6.12 18.89 4.37
CA SER A 182 -6.93 18.03 5.25
C SER A 182 -7.68 16.98 4.44
N VAL A 183 -7.44 15.71 4.76
CA VAL A 183 -8.18 14.59 4.18
C VAL A 183 -9.03 13.96 5.28
N GLU A 184 -10.34 14.08 5.14
CA GLU A 184 -11.28 13.52 6.11
C GLU A 184 -11.01 12.03 6.37
N SER A 185 -11.09 11.63 7.64
CA SER A 185 -11.03 10.23 8.00
C SER A 185 -12.28 9.50 7.48
N VAL A 186 -12.11 8.31 6.95
CA VAL A 186 -13.27 7.45 6.66
C VAL A 186 -13.95 7.18 7.98
N GLN A 187 -15.18 7.66 8.11
CA GLN A 187 -16.02 7.21 9.21
C GLN A 187 -16.19 5.69 9.09
N VAL A 188 -15.76 4.97 10.10
CA VAL A 188 -16.00 3.53 10.20
C VAL A 188 -17.51 3.39 10.35
N LYS A 189 -18.18 2.83 9.33
CA LYS A 189 -19.60 2.48 9.48
C LYS A 189 -19.71 1.46 10.61
N GLN A 190 -20.53 1.79 11.60
CA GLN A 190 -20.93 0.86 12.61
C GLN A 190 -21.50 -0.39 11.95
N PHE A 191 -21.20 -1.55 12.53
CA PHE A 191 -21.78 -2.80 12.11
C PHE A 191 -23.23 -2.86 12.60
N ASP A 192 -24.14 -2.87 11.67
CA ASP A 192 -25.54 -3.11 11.93
C ASP A 192 -25.80 -4.62 11.78
N ALA A 193 -25.91 -5.31 12.92
CA ALA A 193 -26.21 -6.73 12.96
C ALA A 193 -27.71 -6.91 12.80
N SER A 194 -28.13 -7.51 11.68
CA SER A 194 -29.51 -7.91 11.46
C SER A 194 -29.70 -9.37 11.85
N ARG A 195 -30.63 -9.65 12.77
CA ARG A 195 -30.97 -11.01 13.15
C ARG A 195 -31.49 -11.83 11.98
N SER A 196 -32.36 -11.24 11.16
CA SER A 196 -32.89 -11.90 9.97
C SER A 196 -31.82 -12.21 8.91
N GLU A 197 -30.81 -11.33 8.76
CA GLU A 197 -29.66 -11.60 7.88
C GLU A 197 -28.82 -12.73 8.43
N GLU A 198 -28.56 -12.74 9.76
CA GLU A 198 -27.79 -13.78 10.43
C GLU A 198 -28.47 -15.15 10.29
N ASP A 199 -29.77 -15.24 10.58
CA ASP A 199 -30.57 -16.46 10.44
C ASP A 199 -30.59 -16.99 8.99
N LEU A 200 -30.67 -16.11 8.01
CA LEU A 200 -30.62 -16.49 6.59
C LEU A 200 -29.21 -17.03 6.21
N ILE A 201 -28.17 -16.40 6.71
CA ILE A 201 -26.78 -16.87 6.49
C ILE A 201 -26.62 -18.27 7.07
N GLU A 202 -27.02 -18.49 8.32
CA GLU A 202 -26.95 -19.78 8.99
C GLU A 202 -27.70 -20.84 8.20
N LEU A 203 -28.97 -20.57 7.84
CA LEU A 203 -29.81 -21.51 7.09
C LEU A 203 -29.20 -21.89 5.73
N ARG A 204 -28.72 -20.90 4.96
CA ARG A 204 -28.18 -21.14 3.63
C ARG A 204 -26.80 -21.82 3.67
N CYS A 205 -25.97 -21.46 4.63
CA CYS A 205 -24.67 -22.07 4.78
C CYS A 205 -24.73 -23.49 5.34
N GLU A 206 -25.76 -23.83 6.15
CA GLU A 206 -25.97 -25.20 6.64
C GLU A 206 -26.13 -26.20 5.48
N VAL A 207 -26.83 -25.80 4.42
CA VAL A 207 -26.99 -26.64 3.21
C VAL A 207 -25.66 -26.99 2.55
N LEU A 208 -24.64 -26.13 2.73
CA LEU A 208 -23.29 -26.39 2.17
C LEU A 208 -22.61 -27.60 2.80
N LYS A 209 -23.02 -28.05 3.98
CA LYS A 209 -22.44 -29.26 4.61
C LYS A 209 -22.48 -30.45 3.67
N GLU A 210 -23.59 -30.61 2.98
CA GLU A 210 -23.82 -31.73 2.07
C GLU A 210 -23.48 -31.40 0.63
N THR A 211 -23.75 -30.15 0.20
CA THR A 211 -23.62 -29.77 -1.21
C THR A 211 -22.22 -29.29 -1.57
N ASP A 212 -21.51 -28.64 -0.64
CA ASP A 212 -20.17 -28.11 -0.84
C ASP A 212 -19.40 -27.98 0.50
N PRO A 213 -18.88 -29.07 1.04
CA PRO A 213 -18.18 -29.06 2.32
C PRO A 213 -17.00 -28.07 2.41
N GLN A 214 -16.36 -27.74 1.28
CA GLN A 214 -15.26 -26.78 1.26
C GLN A 214 -15.72 -25.33 1.47
N LEU A 215 -16.84 -24.94 0.87
CA LEU A 215 -17.46 -23.65 1.15
C LEU A 215 -18.07 -23.61 2.56
N TYR A 216 -18.59 -24.74 3.05
CA TYR A 216 -19.03 -24.84 4.45
C TYR A 216 -17.88 -24.61 5.44
N LEU A 217 -16.73 -25.26 5.22
CA LEU A 217 -15.54 -25.03 6.04
C LEU A 217 -15.07 -23.58 5.97
N ALA A 218 -15.15 -22.94 4.79
CA ALA A 218 -14.84 -21.52 4.67
C ALA A 218 -15.82 -20.64 5.48
N TYR A 219 -17.12 -20.99 5.50
CA TYR A 219 -18.12 -20.37 6.36
C TYR A 219 -17.78 -20.59 7.85
N ALA A 220 -17.51 -21.80 8.28
CA ALA A 220 -17.17 -22.13 9.66
C ALA A 220 -15.93 -21.32 10.15
N LEU A 221 -14.92 -21.22 9.32
CA LEU A 221 -13.71 -20.43 9.62
C LEU A 221 -14.00 -18.92 9.68
N ALA A 222 -14.85 -18.39 8.76
CA ALA A 222 -15.17 -16.98 8.71
C ALA A 222 -16.16 -16.54 9.78
N TYR A 223 -17.26 -17.30 9.94
CA TYR A 223 -18.37 -16.99 10.83
C TYR A 223 -18.14 -17.54 12.24
N GLY A 224 -17.65 -18.77 12.35
CA GLY A 224 -17.37 -19.45 13.62
C GLY A 224 -16.18 -18.86 14.36
N ILE A 225 -15.04 -18.78 13.68
CA ILE A 225 -13.76 -18.36 14.27
C ILE A 225 -13.43 -16.90 13.94
N GLY A 226 -14.03 -16.33 12.92
CA GLY A 226 -13.78 -14.96 12.51
C GLY A 226 -12.47 -14.76 11.73
N LEU A 227 -12.05 -15.74 10.93
CA LEU A 227 -10.86 -15.61 10.09
C LEU A 227 -11.08 -14.66 8.90
N ARG A 228 -10.00 -14.02 8.45
CA ARG A 228 -9.98 -13.26 7.18
C ARG A 228 -9.84 -14.21 5.99
N SER A 229 -10.29 -13.83 4.80
CA SER A 229 -10.17 -14.67 3.59
C SER A 229 -8.75 -15.21 3.38
N SER A 230 -7.72 -14.38 3.60
CA SER A 230 -6.32 -14.82 3.49
C SER A 230 -5.84 -15.72 4.63
N GLU A 231 -6.49 -15.69 5.78
CA GLU A 231 -6.24 -16.59 6.92
C GLU A 231 -6.93 -17.94 6.66
N ILE A 232 -8.15 -17.93 6.12
CA ILE A 232 -8.92 -19.12 5.73
C ILE A 232 -8.11 -19.99 4.76
N LEU A 233 -7.56 -19.41 3.69
CA LEU A 233 -6.81 -20.13 2.66
C LEU A 233 -5.50 -20.79 3.16
N ARG A 234 -5.00 -20.38 4.32
CA ARG A 234 -3.75 -20.89 4.89
C ARG A 234 -3.95 -21.69 6.15
N CYS A 235 -5.19 -21.79 6.61
CA CYS A 235 -5.54 -22.49 7.85
C CYS A 235 -5.26 -23.98 7.72
N LYS A 236 -4.56 -24.53 8.70
CA LYS A 236 -4.21 -25.93 8.78
C LYS A 236 -4.87 -26.58 9.99
N TYR A 237 -5.11 -27.88 9.93
CA TYR A 237 -5.57 -28.63 11.08
C TYR A 237 -4.51 -28.63 12.21
N SER A 238 -3.22 -28.61 11.86
CA SER A 238 -2.12 -28.47 12.81
C SER A 238 -2.02 -27.08 13.47
N ASP A 239 -2.75 -26.08 12.96
CA ASP A 239 -2.85 -24.77 13.61
C ASP A 239 -3.79 -24.79 14.84
N PHE A 240 -4.64 -25.80 14.96
CA PHE A 240 -5.55 -25.97 16.07
C PHE A 240 -4.86 -26.69 17.22
N THR A 241 -4.89 -26.10 18.42
CA THR A 241 -4.23 -26.64 19.61
C THR A 241 -5.09 -26.41 20.85
N GLU A 242 -4.75 -27.06 21.91
CA GLU A 242 -5.40 -26.94 23.21
C GLU A 242 -4.37 -26.45 24.23
N ASP A 243 -4.75 -25.52 25.10
CA ASP A 243 -3.88 -25.11 26.19
C ASP A 243 -4.01 -26.04 27.39
N TYR A 244 -3.23 -25.78 28.45
CA TYR A 244 -3.21 -26.61 29.66
C TYR A 244 -4.54 -26.56 30.47
N GLU A 245 -5.40 -25.57 30.18
CA GLU A 245 -6.73 -25.43 30.77
C GLU A 245 -7.83 -26.10 29.94
N GLY A 246 -7.49 -26.67 28.79
CA GLY A 246 -8.43 -27.28 27.88
C GLY A 246 -9.11 -26.30 26.92
N ASN A 247 -8.68 -25.03 26.88
CA ASN A 247 -9.23 -24.07 25.95
C ASN A 247 -8.79 -24.40 24.52
N LYS A 248 -9.74 -24.37 23.60
CA LYS A 248 -9.48 -24.58 22.18
C LYS A 248 -8.90 -23.31 21.56
N LEU A 249 -7.72 -23.42 20.95
CA LEU A 249 -6.97 -22.32 20.41
C LEU A 249 -6.66 -22.57 18.93
N ILE A 250 -6.59 -21.49 18.14
CA ILE A 250 -6.10 -21.52 16.79
C ILE A 250 -4.91 -20.60 16.62
N ARG A 251 -3.84 -21.11 16.02
CA ARG A 251 -2.64 -20.37 15.63
C ARG A 251 -2.85 -19.72 14.27
N ILE A 252 -2.76 -18.40 14.20
CA ILE A 252 -2.86 -17.65 12.95
C ILE A 252 -1.47 -17.18 12.55
N SER A 253 -0.89 -17.80 11.54
CA SER A 253 0.41 -17.43 10.98
C SER A 253 0.33 -16.13 10.18
N LYS A 254 1.39 -15.33 10.18
CA LYS A 254 1.47 -14.02 9.51
C LYS A 254 0.27 -13.10 9.77
N PRO A 255 -0.09 -12.83 11.02
CA PRO A 255 -1.26 -12.02 11.32
C PRO A 255 -1.07 -10.58 10.83
N LYS A 256 -2.07 -10.00 10.17
CA LYS A 256 -2.02 -8.59 9.71
C LYS A 256 -1.88 -7.58 10.85
N SER A 257 -2.14 -7.98 12.09
CA SER A 257 -1.94 -7.17 13.28
C SER A 257 -0.45 -6.95 13.61
N ILE A 258 0.42 -7.88 13.19
CA ILE A 258 1.87 -7.77 13.31
C ILE A 258 2.41 -7.26 11.97
N HIS A 259 3.06 -6.10 12.03
CA HIS A 259 3.63 -5.49 10.83
C HIS A 259 4.93 -6.17 10.43
N GLY A 260 5.04 -6.54 9.15
CA GLY A 260 6.23 -7.25 8.65
C GLY A 260 6.30 -8.69 9.13
N ALA A 261 5.16 -9.27 9.56
CA ALA A 261 5.09 -10.63 10.05
C ALA A 261 5.72 -11.64 9.07
N THR A 262 6.62 -12.44 9.60
CA THR A 262 7.26 -13.57 8.93
C THR A 262 6.44 -14.86 9.13
N ASP A 263 6.92 -15.99 8.61
CA ASP A 263 6.28 -17.29 8.84
C ASP A 263 6.37 -17.75 10.30
N GLU A 264 7.32 -17.20 11.08
CA GLU A 264 7.52 -17.50 12.49
C GLU A 264 6.56 -16.70 13.39
N ASP A 265 6.06 -15.56 12.91
CA ASP A 265 5.13 -14.73 13.65
C ASP A 265 3.73 -15.32 13.63
N PHE A 266 3.13 -15.45 14.80
CA PHE A 266 1.78 -15.98 14.93
C PHE A 266 0.97 -15.25 16.00
N GLN A 267 -0.33 -15.42 15.94
CA GLN A 267 -1.29 -14.97 16.94
C GLN A 267 -2.15 -16.15 17.37
N MET A 268 -2.22 -16.40 18.67
CA MET A 268 -3.17 -17.37 19.23
C MET A 268 -4.52 -16.70 19.44
N ARG A 269 -5.59 -17.40 19.04
CA ARG A 269 -6.98 -16.96 19.26
C ARG A 269 -7.78 -18.09 19.89
N VAL A 270 -8.66 -17.73 20.80
CA VAL A 270 -9.62 -18.69 21.39
C VAL A 270 -10.64 -19.07 20.32
N CYS A 271 -10.87 -20.36 20.18
CA CYS A 271 -11.86 -20.95 19.29
C CYS A 271 -13.02 -21.50 20.11
N ASP A 272 -14.25 -21.25 19.69
CA ASP A 272 -15.42 -21.86 20.27
C ASP A 272 -15.34 -23.40 20.11
N PRO A 273 -15.51 -24.19 21.19
CA PRO A 273 -15.39 -25.64 21.12
C PRO A 273 -16.34 -26.30 20.12
N TRP A 274 -17.54 -25.75 19.93
CA TRP A 274 -18.51 -26.26 18.95
C TRP A 274 -17.97 -26.12 17.51
N TRP A 275 -17.46 -24.92 17.17
CA TRP A 275 -16.86 -24.70 15.84
C TRP A 275 -15.59 -25.49 15.63
N TRP A 276 -14.82 -25.75 16.70
CA TRP A 276 -13.69 -26.65 16.64
C TRP A 276 -14.12 -28.04 16.22
N GLN A 277 -15.09 -28.63 16.95
CA GLN A 277 -15.60 -29.97 16.63
C GLN A 277 -16.19 -30.04 15.22
N GLU A 278 -16.95 -29.03 14.84
CA GLU A 278 -17.57 -28.95 13.54
C GLU A 278 -16.55 -28.94 12.40
N ILE A 279 -15.47 -28.17 12.52
CA ILE A 279 -14.39 -28.14 11.52
C ILE A 279 -13.68 -29.49 11.44
N PHE A 280 -13.44 -30.15 12.58
CA PHE A 280 -12.77 -31.44 12.64
C PHE A 280 -13.65 -32.58 12.12
N SER A 281 -14.96 -32.50 12.22
CA SER A 281 -15.90 -33.50 11.67
C SER A 281 -15.81 -33.62 10.12
N HIS A 282 -15.36 -32.53 9.47
CA HIS A 282 -15.16 -32.45 8.03
C HIS A 282 -13.69 -32.63 7.60
N ARG A 283 -12.81 -33.15 8.51
CA ARG A 283 -11.39 -33.26 8.24
C ARG A 283 -11.10 -34.25 7.12
N ASN A 284 -10.41 -33.76 6.09
CA ASN A 284 -9.75 -34.63 5.12
C ASN A 284 -8.43 -35.14 5.71
N VAL A 285 -8.30 -36.45 5.86
CA VAL A 285 -7.09 -37.11 6.42
C VAL A 285 -5.86 -36.99 5.53
N ASP A 286 -6.06 -36.76 4.24
CA ASP A 286 -4.98 -36.69 3.24
C ASP A 286 -4.35 -35.26 3.16
N SER A 287 -4.89 -34.31 3.89
CA SER A 287 -4.41 -32.93 3.86
C SER A 287 -4.40 -32.29 5.23
N ASP A 288 -3.31 -31.56 5.54
CA ASP A 288 -3.26 -30.70 6.72
C ASP A 288 -3.99 -29.36 6.49
N LEU A 289 -4.21 -28.93 5.23
CA LEU A 289 -5.00 -27.74 4.94
C LEU A 289 -6.49 -28.02 5.22
N VAL A 290 -7.13 -27.09 5.95
CA VAL A 290 -8.59 -27.15 6.19
C VAL A 290 -9.34 -26.94 4.88
N ILE A 291 -8.90 -25.99 4.06
CA ILE A 291 -9.44 -25.74 2.73
C ILE A 291 -8.47 -26.33 1.69
N THR A 292 -8.93 -27.34 0.96
CA THR A 292 -8.19 -27.97 -0.15
C THR A 292 -8.68 -27.51 -1.51
N ALA A 293 -9.81 -26.80 -1.58
CA ALA A 293 -10.34 -26.24 -2.81
C ALA A 293 -9.42 -25.14 -3.37
N GLN A 294 -9.49 -24.93 -4.69
CA GLN A 294 -8.75 -23.86 -5.36
C GLN A 294 -9.07 -22.49 -4.77
N GLU A 295 -8.07 -21.60 -4.74
CA GLU A 295 -8.19 -20.25 -4.19
C GLU A 295 -9.40 -19.47 -4.77
N ASP A 296 -9.67 -19.61 -6.07
CA ASP A 296 -10.78 -18.95 -6.75
C ASP A 296 -12.16 -19.32 -6.18
N ARG A 297 -12.34 -20.54 -5.71
CA ARG A 297 -13.60 -20.94 -5.05
C ARG A 297 -13.84 -20.12 -3.77
N ILE A 298 -12.81 -19.87 -3.00
CA ILE A 298 -12.92 -19.12 -1.74
C ILE A 298 -12.91 -17.62 -1.97
N THR A 299 -12.25 -17.13 -3.02
CA THR A 299 -12.12 -15.69 -3.27
C THR A 299 -13.16 -15.12 -4.21
N ARG A 300 -13.83 -15.94 -5.03
CA ARG A 300 -14.84 -15.51 -6.00
C ARG A 300 -16.19 -16.23 -5.81
N GLU A 301 -16.20 -17.58 -5.77
CA GLU A 301 -17.48 -18.32 -5.71
C GLU A 301 -18.13 -18.18 -4.34
N PHE A 302 -17.40 -18.34 -3.25
CA PHE A 302 -17.96 -18.16 -1.92
C PHE A 302 -18.52 -16.73 -1.68
N PRO A 303 -17.80 -15.64 -2.01
CA PRO A 303 -18.37 -14.31 -1.98
C PRO A 303 -19.63 -14.13 -2.86
N LYS A 304 -19.69 -14.80 -4.02
CA LYS A 304 -20.84 -14.78 -4.90
C LYS A 304 -22.04 -15.47 -4.24
N PHE A 305 -21.86 -16.69 -3.72
CA PHE A 305 -22.85 -17.41 -2.94
C PHE A 305 -23.41 -16.58 -1.79
N LEU A 306 -22.55 -15.95 -0.99
CA LEU A 306 -22.98 -15.12 0.13
C LEU A 306 -23.84 -13.92 -0.30
N LYS A 307 -23.62 -13.40 -1.50
CA LYS A 307 -24.44 -12.30 -2.05
C LYS A 307 -25.76 -12.78 -2.60
N GLU A 308 -25.73 -13.83 -3.39
CA GLU A 308 -26.88 -14.32 -4.16
C GLU A 308 -27.83 -15.13 -3.28
N GLU A 309 -27.31 -16.03 -2.45
CA GLU A 309 -28.12 -16.93 -1.63
C GLU A 309 -28.38 -16.42 -0.21
N CYS A 310 -27.40 -15.72 0.39
CA CYS A 310 -27.52 -15.19 1.74
C CYS A 310 -27.93 -13.71 1.79
N GLY A 311 -28.09 -13.05 0.65
CA GLY A 311 -28.55 -11.66 0.57
C GLY A 311 -27.57 -10.61 1.10
N ILE A 312 -26.28 -10.95 1.27
CA ILE A 312 -25.28 -10.01 1.78
C ILE A 312 -24.93 -8.96 0.73
N THR A 313 -25.28 -7.71 0.98
CA THR A 313 -25.02 -6.59 0.03
C THR A 313 -23.64 -5.95 0.18
N ASP A 314 -22.89 -6.31 1.21
CA ASP A 314 -21.54 -5.77 1.46
C ASP A 314 -20.57 -6.07 0.29
N LYS A 315 -19.69 -5.11 -0.04
CA LYS A 315 -18.62 -5.30 -1.04
C LYS A 315 -17.66 -6.43 -0.67
N ARG A 316 -17.59 -6.81 0.62
CA ARG A 316 -16.73 -7.86 1.17
C ARG A 316 -17.55 -8.83 2.02
N PRO A 317 -18.34 -9.72 1.42
CA PRO A 317 -19.28 -10.55 2.15
C PRO A 317 -18.60 -11.49 3.16
N VAL A 318 -17.45 -12.09 2.85
CA VAL A 318 -16.68 -12.89 3.84
C VAL A 318 -16.26 -12.04 5.06
N HIS A 319 -15.97 -10.77 4.86
CA HIS A 319 -15.67 -9.87 5.99
C HIS A 319 -16.91 -9.53 6.80
N ARG A 320 -18.11 -9.58 6.20
CA ARG A 320 -19.40 -9.47 6.90
C ARG A 320 -19.57 -10.63 7.88
N LEU A 321 -19.28 -11.88 7.47
CA LEU A 321 -19.31 -13.06 8.35
C LEU A 321 -18.40 -12.88 9.56
N ARG A 322 -17.19 -12.41 9.37
CA ARG A 322 -16.27 -12.11 10.46
C ARG A 322 -16.79 -11.02 11.41
N LYS A 323 -17.55 -10.05 10.90
CA LYS A 323 -18.21 -9.07 11.77
C LYS A 323 -19.29 -9.73 12.63
N TYR A 324 -20.06 -10.68 12.09
CA TYR A 324 -21.01 -11.46 12.89
C TYR A 324 -20.29 -12.27 13.98
N ALA A 325 -19.16 -12.91 13.65
CA ALA A 325 -18.34 -13.59 14.66
C ALA A 325 -17.94 -12.65 15.81
N GLY A 326 -17.48 -11.45 15.49
CA GLY A 326 -17.13 -10.45 16.49
C GLY A 326 -18.32 -9.97 17.33
N HIS A 327 -19.45 -9.71 16.68
CA HIS A 327 -20.69 -9.30 17.35
C HIS A 327 -21.20 -10.40 18.30
N ARG A 328 -21.21 -11.66 17.84
CA ARG A 328 -21.57 -12.81 18.66
C ARG A 328 -20.65 -12.95 19.88
N THR A 329 -19.34 -12.86 19.65
CA THR A 329 -18.34 -12.93 20.74
C THR A 329 -18.59 -11.83 21.79
N MET A 330 -18.88 -10.61 21.36
CA MET A 330 -19.22 -9.53 22.28
C MET A 330 -20.49 -9.81 23.07
N ARG A 331 -21.57 -10.19 22.39
CA ARG A 331 -22.86 -10.48 23.00
C ARG A 331 -22.77 -11.58 24.07
N LEU A 332 -22.04 -12.65 23.78
CA LEU A 332 -21.84 -13.77 24.71
C LEU A 332 -20.95 -13.41 25.91
N ASN A 333 -20.17 -12.34 25.82
CA ASN A 333 -19.26 -11.91 26.87
C ASN A 333 -19.62 -10.53 27.43
N GLY A 334 -20.90 -10.23 27.59
CA GLY A 334 -21.38 -9.02 28.24
C GLY A 334 -20.98 -7.72 27.55
N ASN A 335 -20.92 -7.73 26.21
CA ASN A 335 -20.49 -6.62 25.36
C ASN A 335 -19.04 -6.15 25.59
N ASN A 336 -18.18 -7.06 26.02
CA ASN A 336 -16.77 -6.76 26.27
C ASN A 336 -15.96 -6.68 24.97
N ALA A 337 -15.60 -5.46 24.56
CA ALA A 337 -14.82 -5.19 23.34
C ALA A 337 -13.40 -5.77 23.38
N PHE A 338 -12.79 -5.94 24.58
CA PHE A 338 -11.47 -6.55 24.72
C PHE A 338 -11.48 -8.02 24.33
N ILE A 339 -12.52 -8.76 24.74
CA ILE A 339 -12.65 -10.17 24.39
C ILE A 339 -12.85 -10.32 22.89
N ALA A 340 -13.73 -9.53 22.28
CA ALA A 340 -13.91 -9.53 20.82
C ALA A 340 -12.63 -9.10 20.07
N GLN A 341 -11.87 -8.14 20.59
CA GLN A 341 -10.58 -7.75 20.04
C GLN A 341 -9.61 -8.94 19.98
N ARG A 342 -9.47 -9.65 21.11
CA ARG A 342 -8.58 -10.81 21.21
C ARG A 342 -9.03 -11.95 20.29
N ALA A 343 -10.32 -12.28 20.30
CA ALA A 343 -10.90 -13.34 19.46
C ALA A 343 -10.71 -13.04 17.95
N LEU A 344 -10.88 -11.79 17.55
CA LEU A 344 -10.70 -11.39 16.15
C LEU A 344 -9.25 -11.02 15.80
N GLY A 345 -8.37 -10.82 16.76
CA GLY A 345 -7.01 -10.33 16.51
C GLY A 345 -6.99 -8.93 15.89
N HIS A 346 -7.76 -8.01 16.41
CA HIS A 346 -7.67 -6.61 16.04
C HIS A 346 -6.48 -5.94 16.73
N SER A 347 -5.80 -5.03 16.02
CA SER A 347 -4.63 -4.33 16.56
C SER A 347 -4.97 -3.33 17.67
N SER A 348 -6.22 -2.88 17.78
CA SER A 348 -6.66 -1.99 18.85
C SER A 348 -8.10 -2.28 19.30
N VAL A 349 -8.37 -2.02 20.57
CA VAL A 349 -9.72 -2.11 21.18
C VAL A 349 -10.62 -1.03 20.59
N GLU A 350 -10.10 0.17 20.36
CA GLU A 350 -10.84 1.27 19.72
C GLU A 350 -11.46 0.87 18.39
N MET A 351 -10.73 0.12 17.56
CA MET A 351 -11.24 -0.38 16.29
C MET A 351 -12.43 -1.31 16.52
N THR A 352 -12.33 -2.20 17.50
CA THR A 352 -13.39 -3.13 17.86
C THR A 352 -14.60 -2.39 18.40
N ALA A 353 -14.39 -1.47 19.32
CA ALA A 353 -15.44 -0.65 19.91
C ALA A 353 -16.18 0.20 18.84
N LYS A 354 -15.47 0.86 17.95
CA LYS A 354 -16.07 1.64 16.85
C LYS A 354 -16.93 0.81 15.90
N ILE A 355 -16.58 -0.45 15.70
CA ILE A 355 -17.31 -1.33 14.78
C ILE A 355 -18.55 -1.92 15.46
N TYR A 356 -18.43 -2.36 16.69
CA TYR A 356 -19.46 -3.20 17.33
C TYR A 356 -20.28 -2.51 18.41
N VAL A 357 -19.75 -1.52 19.14
CA VAL A 357 -20.40 -0.98 20.33
C VAL A 357 -21.12 0.29 20.03
N GLY A 358 -21.25 0.88 18.99
CA GLY A 358 -21.98 2.17 18.80
C GLY A 358 -21.81 3.06 20.03
N MET A 359 -20.60 3.31 20.49
CA MET A 359 -20.40 4.06 21.72
C MET A 359 -21.00 5.45 21.57
N PRO A 360 -22.02 5.82 22.36
CA PRO A 360 -22.04 7.17 22.85
C PRO A 360 -20.72 7.36 23.58
N SER A 361 -20.00 8.44 23.27
CA SER A 361 -18.87 8.88 24.07
C SER A 361 -19.28 8.77 25.53
N ILE A 362 -18.70 7.82 26.28
CA ILE A 362 -18.78 7.86 27.73
C ILE A 362 -17.93 9.08 28.10
N VAL A 363 -18.57 10.23 28.10
CA VAL A 363 -18.08 11.37 28.86
C VAL A 363 -18.22 10.90 30.30
N ALA A 364 -17.09 10.48 30.89
CA ALA A 364 -17.04 10.35 32.32
C ALA A 364 -17.31 11.75 32.87
N SER A 365 -18.57 11.99 33.24
CA SER A 365 -18.89 13.10 34.14
C SER A 365 -18.20 12.77 35.43
N ARG A 366 -17.19 13.56 35.79
CA ARG A 366 -16.71 13.66 37.17
C ARG A 366 -17.73 14.38 38.01
#